data_dfda4a192f4adf8dcd05deeafcda4a45
#
_entry.id   dfda4a192f4adf8dcd05deeafcda4a45
#
_cell.length_a   1.000
_cell.length_b   1.000
_cell.length_c   1.000
_cell.angle_alpha   90.00
_cell.angle_beta   90.00
_cell.angle_gamma   90.00
#
_symmetry.space_group_name_H-M   'P 1'
#
loop_
_entity.id
_entity.type
_entity.pdbx_description
1 polymer ?
#
loop_
_entity_poly.entity_id
_entity_poly.type
_entity_poly.pdbx_seq_one_letter_code
_entity_poly.pdbx_strand_id
1 'polypeptide(L)'
;MDFGHFDDQNREYVITNPATPWPWINYLGNEDFFSLISNTAGGYSFYKDAKFRRITRYRYNGVPMDNGGRYFYINDNGTVWNPGWKPCKTPLDFYECRHGMNYTKIKGAKNGVEA
;
A
#
# COMPACT_ATOMS: atom_id res chain seq x y z
N MET A 1 -2.25 16.89 11.89
CA MET A 1 -1.82 16.60 10.52
C MET A 1 -2.86 15.68 9.88
N ASP A 2 -3.37 16.08 8.77
CA ASP A 2 -4.41 15.31 8.08
C ASP A 2 -3.74 14.35 7.10
N PHE A 3 -3.98 13.06 7.26
CA PHE A 3 -3.40 12.02 6.40
C PHE A 3 -4.34 11.56 5.30
N GLY A 4 -5.64 11.86 5.43
CA GLY A 4 -6.65 11.43 4.47
C GLY A 4 -8.06 11.84 4.86
N HIS A 5 -9.02 11.43 4.04
CA HIS A 5 -10.44 11.79 4.21
C HIS A 5 -11.36 10.73 3.58
N PHE A 6 -12.63 10.74 3.96
CA PHE A 6 -13.66 9.94 3.31
C PHE A 6 -14.12 10.60 2.01
N ASP A 7 -14.21 9.80 0.96
CA ASP A 7 -14.89 10.14 -0.29
C ASP A 7 -16.22 9.36 -0.35
N ASP A 8 -17.27 9.98 0.17
CA ASP A 8 -18.58 9.35 0.30
C ASP A 8 -19.20 9.03 -1.06
N GLN A 9 -18.92 9.83 -2.07
CA GLN A 9 -19.45 9.64 -3.41
C GLN A 9 -18.92 8.35 -4.04
N ASN A 10 -17.64 8.07 -3.87
CA ASN A 10 -16.99 6.88 -4.41
C ASN A 10 -16.93 5.73 -3.39
N ARG A 11 -17.36 5.97 -2.16
CA ARG A 11 -17.28 5.02 -1.04
C ARG A 11 -15.85 4.53 -0.82
N GLU A 12 -14.92 5.47 -0.78
CA GLU A 12 -13.49 5.24 -0.59
C GLU A 12 -12.97 6.00 0.62
N TYR A 13 -11.93 5.47 1.24
CA TYR A 13 -11.07 6.26 2.12
C TYR A 13 -9.82 6.64 1.35
N VAL A 14 -9.57 7.93 1.24
CA VAL A 14 -8.47 8.50 0.46
C VAL A 14 -7.35 8.91 1.40
N ILE A 15 -6.16 8.38 1.17
CA ILE A 15 -4.94 8.72 1.94
C ILE A 15 -4.03 9.51 1.03
N THR A 16 -3.67 10.71 1.46
CA THR A 16 -2.88 11.67 0.68
C THR A 16 -1.46 11.85 1.20
N ASN A 17 -1.16 11.31 2.38
CA ASN A 17 0.19 11.31 2.94
C ASN A 17 0.61 9.87 3.24
N PRO A 18 1.65 9.33 2.58
CA PRO A 18 2.07 7.95 2.77
C PRO A 18 2.72 7.67 4.13
N ALA A 19 3.19 8.71 4.82
CA ALA A 19 3.87 8.59 6.11
C ALA A 19 2.88 8.52 7.28
N THR A 20 1.86 7.69 7.17
CA THR A 20 0.90 7.45 8.26
C THR A 20 1.62 6.86 9.48
N PRO A 21 1.17 7.17 10.71
CA PRO A 21 1.83 6.67 11.93
C PRO A 21 1.80 5.15 12.07
N TRP A 22 0.78 4.52 11.49
CA TRP A 22 0.59 3.09 11.40
C TRP A 22 0.22 2.71 9.98
N PRO A 23 0.43 1.44 9.55
CA PRO A 23 -0.10 0.99 8.26
C PRO A 23 -1.64 1.06 8.28
N TRP A 24 -2.21 1.81 7.36
CA TRP A 24 -3.66 1.87 7.18
C TRP A 24 -4.05 0.87 6.10
N ILE A 25 -4.69 -0.20 6.53
CA ILE A 25 -4.90 -1.40 5.72
C ILE A 25 -6.32 -1.52 5.19
N ASN A 26 -6.43 -2.21 4.07
CA ASN A 26 -7.69 -2.69 3.52
C ASN A 26 -7.68 -4.22 3.48
N TYR A 27 -8.81 -4.84 3.81
CA TYR A 27 -9.01 -6.27 3.68
C TYR A 27 -9.75 -6.56 2.38
N LEU A 28 -9.14 -7.41 1.54
CA LEU A 28 -9.68 -7.80 0.24
C LEU A 28 -9.79 -9.31 0.20
N GLY A 29 -10.96 -9.84 -0.11
CA GLY A 29 -11.09 -11.29 -0.20
C GLY A 29 -12.51 -11.82 -0.14
N ASN A 30 -12.59 -13.12 -0.06
CA ASN A 30 -13.80 -13.90 0.10
C ASN A 30 -13.62 -14.92 1.24
N GLU A 31 -14.47 -15.93 1.32
CA GLU A 31 -14.42 -16.95 2.38
C GLU A 31 -13.11 -17.75 2.41
N ASP A 32 -12.47 -17.94 1.27
CA ASP A 32 -11.28 -18.80 1.16
C ASP A 32 -9.98 -18.05 0.98
N PHE A 33 -9.98 -16.94 0.24
CA PHE A 33 -8.78 -16.20 -0.10
C PHE A 33 -8.84 -14.78 0.42
N PHE A 34 -7.82 -14.39 1.17
CA PHE A 34 -7.69 -13.06 1.73
C PHE A 34 -6.39 -12.38 1.38
N SER A 35 -6.46 -11.07 1.26
CA SER A 35 -5.31 -10.20 1.11
C SER A 35 -5.46 -9.00 2.01
N LEU A 36 -4.38 -8.61 2.67
CA LEU A 36 -4.25 -7.32 3.33
C LEU A 36 -3.35 -6.45 2.48
N ILE A 37 -3.72 -5.21 2.33
CA ILE A 37 -2.88 -4.22 1.66
C ILE A 37 -2.87 -2.92 2.46
N SER A 38 -1.68 -2.43 2.77
CA SER A 38 -1.52 -1.13 3.40
C SER A 38 -1.51 0.00 2.37
N ASN A 39 -1.57 1.22 2.87
CA ASN A 39 -1.46 2.42 2.05
C ASN A 39 -0.11 2.57 1.34
N THR A 40 0.90 1.81 1.73
CA THR A 40 2.22 1.77 1.07
C THR A 40 2.49 0.45 0.36
N ALA A 41 1.45 -0.31 0.02
CA ALA A 41 1.47 -1.60 -0.66
C ALA A 41 2.07 -2.76 0.18
N GLY A 42 2.25 -2.56 1.47
CA GLY A 42 2.61 -3.64 2.39
C GLY A 42 1.47 -4.65 2.58
N GLY A 43 1.75 -5.72 3.30
CA GLY A 43 0.77 -6.75 3.62
C GLY A 43 1.07 -8.10 2.99
N TYR A 44 0.09 -8.99 3.05
CA TYR A 44 0.24 -10.37 2.59
C TYR A 44 -1.09 -10.96 2.14
N SER A 45 -0.99 -12.10 1.47
CA SER A 45 -2.14 -12.87 1.02
C SER A 45 -2.07 -14.29 1.54
N PHE A 46 -3.20 -14.88 1.83
CA PHE A 46 -3.29 -16.24 2.34
C PHE A 46 -4.57 -16.95 1.86
N TYR A 47 -4.51 -18.26 1.88
CA TYR A 47 -5.64 -19.15 1.59
C TYR A 47 -6.10 -19.83 2.86
N LYS A 48 -7.32 -19.57 3.31
CA LYS A 48 -7.99 -20.09 4.51
C LYS A 48 -7.30 -19.78 5.82
N ASP A 49 -5.98 -19.98 5.94
CA ASP A 49 -5.24 -19.82 7.19
C ASP A 49 -4.02 -18.92 7.01
N ALA A 50 -3.99 -17.84 7.77
CA ALA A 50 -2.92 -16.83 7.71
C ALA A 50 -1.56 -17.34 8.22
N LYS A 51 -1.55 -18.35 9.07
CA LYS A 51 -0.33 -18.90 9.65
C LYS A 51 0.29 -19.96 8.78
N PHE A 52 -0.52 -20.94 8.31
CA PHE A 52 -0.03 -22.13 7.62
C PHE A 52 -0.14 -22.07 6.09
N ARG A 53 -1.03 -21.21 5.56
CA ARG A 53 -1.30 -21.12 4.12
C ARG A 53 -1.06 -19.73 3.56
N ARG A 54 -0.02 -19.08 4.04
CA ARG A 54 0.41 -17.78 3.56
C ARG A 54 1.09 -17.92 2.19
N ILE A 55 0.63 -17.11 1.24
CA ILE A 55 1.14 -17.09 -0.12
C ILE A 55 2.29 -16.12 -0.24
N THR A 56 2.13 -14.91 0.30
CA THR A 56 3.17 -13.89 0.32
C THR A 56 3.67 -13.65 1.74
N ARG A 57 4.92 -13.26 1.87
CA ARG A 57 5.53 -13.03 3.18
C ARG A 57 5.20 -11.66 3.76
N TYR A 58 4.97 -11.66 5.05
CA TYR A 58 4.94 -10.46 5.89
C TYR A 58 5.58 -10.77 7.25
N ARG A 59 6.41 -9.87 7.74
CA ARG A 59 7.06 -10.03 9.05
C ARG A 59 6.36 -9.15 10.06
N TYR A 60 5.68 -9.76 11.01
CA TYR A 60 4.90 -9.05 12.04
C TYR A 60 5.77 -8.25 13.01
N ASN A 61 6.96 -8.75 13.30
CA ASN A 61 7.87 -8.17 14.29
C ASN A 61 9.05 -7.46 13.63
N GLY A 62 8.90 -7.07 12.38
CA GLY A 62 9.95 -6.38 11.64
C GLY A 62 10.03 -4.91 12.01
N VAL A 63 11.26 -4.40 12.08
CA VAL A 63 11.54 -2.98 12.12
C VAL A 63 12.35 -2.66 10.86
N PRO A 64 11.94 -1.66 10.07
CA PRO A 64 10.76 -0.79 10.18
C PRO A 64 9.44 -1.48 9.81
N MET A 65 8.35 -0.98 10.37
CA MET A 65 7.00 -1.46 10.08
C MET A 65 6.61 -1.20 8.62
N ASP A 66 5.76 -2.10 8.09
CA ASP A 66 5.19 -1.98 6.75
C ASP A 66 6.23 -1.85 5.63
N ASN A 67 7.27 -2.69 5.72
CA ASN A 67 8.39 -2.64 4.79
C ASN A 67 8.38 -3.81 3.80
N GLY A 68 7.22 -4.32 3.47
CA GLY A 68 7.17 -5.46 2.58
C GLY A 68 5.78 -5.97 2.23
N GLY A 69 5.76 -6.78 1.17
CA GLY A 69 4.58 -7.42 0.66
C GLY A 69 4.54 -7.35 -0.87
N ARG A 70 4.40 -6.17 -1.41
CA ARG A 70 4.39 -5.92 -2.84
C ARG A 70 5.41 -4.85 -3.16
N TYR A 71 6.29 -5.13 -4.13
CA TYR A 71 7.41 -4.25 -4.46
C TYR A 71 7.33 -3.86 -5.92
N PHE A 72 7.12 -2.57 -6.16
CA PHE A 72 7.15 -1.99 -7.48
C PHE A 72 8.21 -0.88 -7.49
N TYR A 73 9.26 -1.05 -8.27
CA TYR A 73 10.34 -0.09 -8.39
C TYR A 73 10.32 0.53 -9.78
N ILE A 74 10.37 1.86 -9.81
CA ILE A 74 10.53 2.63 -11.03
C ILE A 74 11.91 3.24 -11.01
N ASN A 75 12.69 2.98 -12.04
CA ASN A 75 13.98 3.60 -12.24
C ASN A 75 13.88 4.61 -13.39
N ASP A 76 13.90 5.87 -13.04
CA ASP A 76 13.89 6.98 -13.98
C ASP A 76 15.28 7.65 -13.97
N ASN A 77 16.11 7.27 -14.96
CA ASN A 77 17.47 7.79 -15.15
C ASN A 77 18.31 7.78 -13.86
N GLY A 78 18.25 6.71 -13.10
CA GLY A 78 18.99 6.55 -11.84
C GLY A 78 18.21 6.99 -10.58
N THR A 79 17.10 7.69 -10.72
CA THR A 79 16.20 7.97 -9.60
C THR A 79 15.25 6.79 -9.41
N VAL A 80 15.42 6.07 -8.32
CA VAL A 80 14.57 4.91 -7.98
C VAL A 80 13.51 5.31 -6.98
N TRP A 81 12.26 4.99 -7.29
CA TRP A 81 11.12 5.32 -6.44
C TRP A 81 10.03 4.25 -6.50
N ASN A 82 9.11 4.31 -5.56
CA ASN A 82 7.96 3.41 -5.47
C ASN A 82 6.66 4.21 -5.55
N PRO A 83 5.66 3.79 -6.32
CA PRO A 83 4.36 4.45 -6.34
C PRO A 83 3.72 4.53 -4.94
N GLY A 84 3.91 3.50 -4.13
CA GLY A 84 3.46 3.45 -2.74
C GLY A 84 4.41 4.08 -1.71
N TRP A 85 5.45 4.76 -2.17
CA TRP A 85 6.48 5.40 -1.35
C TRP A 85 7.50 4.44 -0.71
N LYS A 86 7.08 3.38 -0.05
CA LYS A 86 7.96 2.37 0.53
C LYS A 86 8.34 1.27 -0.49
N PRO A 87 9.52 0.63 -0.37
CA PRO A 87 10.49 0.80 0.72
C PRO A 87 11.51 1.92 0.52
N CYS A 88 11.68 2.46 -0.71
CA CYS A 88 12.71 3.46 -0.98
C CYS A 88 12.51 4.77 -0.22
N LYS A 89 11.27 5.14 0.06
CA LYS A 89 10.89 6.41 0.69
C LYS A 89 11.41 7.64 -0.06
N THR A 90 11.60 7.50 -1.36
CA THR A 90 11.95 8.62 -2.23
C THR A 90 10.78 9.61 -2.24
N PRO A 91 11.02 10.90 -1.98
CA PRO A 91 9.95 11.89 -2.00
C PRO A 91 9.21 11.89 -3.34
N LEU A 92 7.88 11.81 -3.28
CA LEU A 92 7.00 11.83 -4.45
C LEU A 92 6.45 13.22 -4.69
N ASP A 93 6.22 13.56 -5.95
CA ASP A 93 5.54 14.81 -6.34
C ASP A 93 4.04 14.70 -6.10
N PHE A 94 3.49 13.48 -6.22
CA PHE A 94 2.12 13.15 -5.92
C PHE A 94 2.03 11.75 -5.32
N TYR A 95 1.15 11.58 -4.35
CA TYR A 95 0.80 10.29 -3.77
C TYR A 95 -0.67 10.27 -3.40
N GLU A 96 -1.34 9.18 -3.72
CA GLU A 96 -2.71 8.92 -3.30
C GLU A 96 -2.92 7.41 -3.15
N CYS A 97 -3.53 7.02 -2.05
CA CYS A 97 -4.06 5.67 -1.87
C CYS A 97 -5.57 5.76 -1.66
N ARG A 98 -6.33 4.97 -2.41
CA ARG A 98 -7.78 4.85 -2.28
C ARG A 98 -8.15 3.44 -1.87
N HIS A 99 -8.62 3.31 -0.64
CA HIS A 99 -9.18 2.06 -0.13
C HIS A 99 -10.68 2.03 -0.41
N GLY A 100 -11.08 1.21 -1.36
CA GLY A 100 -12.48 0.95 -1.69
C GLY A 100 -12.99 -0.33 -1.04
N MET A 101 -14.26 -0.67 -1.30
CA MET A 101 -14.91 -1.84 -0.68
C MET A 101 -14.33 -3.17 -1.15
N ASN A 102 -13.83 -3.24 -2.37
CA ASN A 102 -13.31 -4.48 -2.97
C ASN A 102 -12.02 -4.26 -3.78
N TYR A 103 -11.37 -3.13 -3.59
CA TYR A 103 -10.12 -2.79 -4.26
C TYR A 103 -9.30 -1.80 -3.44
N THR A 104 -8.04 -1.70 -3.77
CA THR A 104 -7.15 -0.61 -3.37
C THR A 104 -6.42 -0.10 -4.60
N LYS A 105 -6.40 1.21 -4.76
CA LYS A 105 -5.62 1.89 -5.80
C LYS A 105 -4.54 2.72 -5.13
N ILE A 106 -3.31 2.55 -5.58
CA ILE A 106 -2.19 3.37 -5.13
C ILE A 106 -1.61 4.05 -6.37
N LYS A 107 -1.52 5.36 -6.30
CA LYS A 107 -0.96 6.19 -7.37
C LYS A 107 0.18 7.02 -6.82
N GLY A 108 1.29 6.99 -7.52
CA GLY A 108 2.42 7.86 -7.25
C GLY A 108 2.87 8.57 -8.51
N ALA A 109 3.48 9.73 -8.36
CA ALA A 109 4.09 10.45 -9.47
C ALA A 109 5.40 11.09 -9.04
N LYS A 110 6.37 11.07 -9.94
CA LYS A 110 7.66 11.73 -9.77
C LYS A 110 8.28 12.07 -11.11
N ASN A 111 8.81 13.29 -11.21
CA ASN A 111 9.50 13.78 -12.41
C ASN A 111 8.67 13.63 -13.71
N GLY A 112 7.35 13.83 -13.64
CA GLY A 112 6.45 13.72 -14.78
C GLY A 112 6.04 12.28 -15.13
N VAL A 113 6.48 11.28 -14.38
CA VAL A 113 6.08 9.87 -14.55
C VAL A 113 5.03 9.52 -13.50
N GLU A 114 3.91 8.95 -13.94
CA GLU A 114 2.84 8.46 -13.08
C GLU A 114 2.75 6.93 -13.12
N ALA A 115 2.43 6.30 -11.98
CA ALA A 115 2.18 4.87 -11.88
C ALA A 115 1.11 4.57 -10.82
#